data_8e1b9ead0ec3a5a087a9a87e0ef5fd6f
#
_entry.id   8e1b9ead0ec3a5a087a9a87e0ef5fd6f
#
_cell.length_a   1.000
_cell.length_b   1.000
_cell.length_c   1.000
_cell.angle_alpha   90.00
_cell.angle_beta   90.00
_cell.angle_gamma   90.00
#
_symmetry.space_group_name_H-M   'P 1'
#
loop_
_entity.id
_entity.type
_entity.pdbx_description
1 polymer ?
#
loop_
_entity_poly.entity_id
_entity_poly.type
_entity_poly.pdbx_seq_one_letter_code
_entity_poly.pdbx_strand_id
1 'polypeptide(L)'
;YREQILGMNAKGENMLDVLIRFGNKYQQDQVSNTMSLFGDLGGDMGVDIQLPELPQLPRWSSIERLNKEKNLIGIFLSAHPLDEWEFEVRDVCTITTQELSLFDGFRKKENRAPITITTKETEEGEEQETTQLDPNQWIKEHENRPLRFGGIIVESEERRDMKGNPCGRYTLEDYSGSYTFSLYDEAYIKYAPLLKQNVYVFITGLIQQFGAGKKWFNPKPIHEASYTLAISQVDFMRDAHKYVQQITLDIPIQNIQPSLIDDLVNLSEENKGDMRLQLRIFDEIKQNVITFNAAPIKMNQAFYHWIKMQELDEVLTHTVQ
;
A
#
# COMPACT_ATOMS: atom_id res chain seq x y z
N TYR A 1 15.50 8.94 20.12
CA TYR A 1 14.54 8.30 19.19
C TYR A 1 13.20 8.09 19.91
N ARG A 2 12.07 7.94 19.15
CA ARG A 2 10.71 7.81 19.72
C ARG A 2 10.58 6.58 20.64
N GLU A 3 11.18 5.46 20.27
CA GLU A 3 11.21 4.23 21.06
C GLU A 3 11.85 4.41 22.45
N GLN A 4 12.86 5.26 22.55
CA GLN A 4 13.53 5.55 23.82
C GLN A 4 12.66 6.38 24.76
N ILE A 5 11.85 7.29 24.20
CA ILE A 5 10.94 8.16 24.96
C ILE A 5 9.72 7.37 25.46
N LEU A 6 9.18 6.47 24.62
CA LEU A 6 7.98 5.69 24.94
C LEU A 6 8.29 4.34 25.61
N GLY A 7 9.57 4.01 25.77
CA GLY A 7 10.03 2.77 26.39
C GLY A 7 10.14 2.85 27.92
N MET A 8 10.48 1.72 28.51
CA MET A 8 10.76 1.62 29.95
C MET A 8 12.24 1.86 30.22
N ASN A 9 12.56 2.59 31.30
CA ASN A 9 13.93 2.73 31.77
C ASN A 9 14.39 1.45 32.53
N ALA A 10 15.64 1.42 32.95
CA ALA A 10 16.21 0.30 33.69
C ALA A 10 15.50 0.01 35.05
N LYS A 11 14.71 0.96 35.56
CA LYS A 11 13.90 0.83 36.76
C LYS A 11 12.47 0.37 36.53
N GLY A 12 12.08 0.12 35.26
CA GLY A 12 10.73 -0.27 34.90
C GLY A 12 9.72 0.90 34.88
N GLU A 13 10.18 2.15 34.84
CA GLU A 13 9.32 3.33 34.73
C GLU A 13 9.21 3.75 33.27
N ASN A 14 8.05 4.25 32.87
CA ASN A 14 7.85 4.82 31.53
C ASN A 14 8.72 6.08 31.37
N MET A 15 9.59 6.11 30.37
CA MET A 15 10.55 7.20 30.18
C MET A 15 9.85 8.53 29.88
N LEU A 16 8.69 8.54 29.21
CA LEU A 16 7.90 9.74 28.99
C LEU A 16 7.46 10.38 30.30
N ASP A 17 7.00 9.59 31.28
CA ASP A 17 6.59 10.09 32.59
C ASP A 17 7.80 10.65 33.38
N VAL A 18 8.95 10.01 33.23
CA VAL A 18 10.22 10.49 33.84
C VAL A 18 10.60 11.84 33.25
N LEU A 19 10.52 11.99 31.93
CA LEU A 19 10.83 13.25 31.22
C LEU A 19 9.85 14.37 31.58
N ILE A 20 8.55 14.06 31.68
CA ILE A 20 7.51 15.04 32.07
C ILE A 20 7.78 15.52 33.51
N ARG A 21 8.04 14.58 34.46
CA ARG A 21 8.38 14.94 35.85
C ARG A 21 9.65 15.79 35.92
N PHE A 22 10.65 15.44 35.13
CA PHE A 22 11.89 16.22 35.02
C PHE A 22 11.62 17.63 34.49
N GLY A 23 10.88 17.76 33.40
CA GLY A 23 10.53 19.06 32.80
C GLY A 23 9.75 19.95 33.75
N ASN A 24 8.77 19.40 34.47
CA ASN A 24 7.99 20.13 35.45
C ASN A 24 8.88 20.62 36.64
N LYS A 25 9.75 19.76 37.12
CA LYS A 25 10.72 20.13 38.18
C LYS A 25 11.65 21.22 37.68
N TYR A 26 12.21 21.09 36.48
CA TYR A 26 13.08 22.09 35.85
C TYR A 26 12.42 23.46 35.77
N GLN A 27 11.16 23.51 35.32
CA GLN A 27 10.39 24.76 35.26
C GLN A 27 10.14 25.37 36.64
N GLN A 28 9.79 24.55 37.63
CA GLN A 28 9.63 25.02 39.03
C GLN A 28 10.92 25.59 39.61
N ASP A 29 12.04 24.93 39.38
CA ASP A 29 13.35 25.38 39.86
C ASP A 29 13.78 26.70 39.19
N GLN A 30 13.46 26.86 37.88
CA GLN A 30 13.67 28.12 37.14
C GLN A 30 12.83 29.28 37.72
N VAL A 31 11.56 29.05 38.01
CA VAL A 31 10.67 30.07 38.61
C VAL A 31 11.12 30.40 40.04
N SER A 32 11.51 29.40 40.81
CA SER A 32 12.02 29.59 42.20
C SER A 32 13.33 30.38 42.19
N ASN A 33 14.24 30.09 41.29
CA ASN A 33 15.50 30.84 41.14
C ASN A 33 15.28 32.29 40.72
N THR A 34 14.26 32.57 39.91
CA THR A 34 13.89 33.95 39.52
C THR A 34 13.33 34.75 40.73
N MET A 35 12.60 34.10 41.62
CA MET A 35 12.14 34.73 42.86
C MET A 35 13.27 34.90 43.90
N SER A 36 14.28 34.01 43.91
CA SER A 36 15.43 34.11 44.79
C SER A 36 16.44 35.20 44.37
N LEU A 37 16.40 35.69 43.15
CA LEU A 37 17.27 36.76 42.65
C LEU A 37 16.97 38.13 43.28
N PHE A 38 15.86 38.28 44.03
CA PHE A 38 15.51 39.50 44.79
C PHE A 38 15.90 39.42 46.30
N GLY A 39 16.53 38.33 46.74
CA GLY A 39 16.93 38.13 48.14
C GLY A 39 18.29 37.47 48.24
N ASP A 40 19.29 38.31 48.40
CA ASP A 40 20.59 38.06 48.97
C ASP A 40 21.72 37.44 48.14
N LEU A 41 22.82 38.15 48.27
CA LEU A 41 24.18 37.96 47.82
C LEU A 41 24.72 36.51 47.69
N GLY A 42 25.25 36.21 46.53
CA GLY A 42 26.53 35.47 46.44
C GLY A 42 26.44 33.96 46.42
N GLY A 43 26.56 33.41 45.23
CA GLY A 43 26.93 32.02 45.05
C GLY A 43 26.43 31.48 43.72
N ASP A 44 27.34 31.31 42.79
CA ASP A 44 27.16 30.51 41.57
C ASP A 44 26.94 29.03 41.98
N MET A 45 25.72 28.70 42.44
CA MET A 45 25.26 27.34 42.57
C MET A 45 24.56 26.98 41.25
N GLY A 46 25.35 26.71 40.23
CA GLY A 46 24.87 25.96 39.06
C GLY A 46 24.28 24.66 39.58
N VAL A 47 22.95 24.59 39.60
CA VAL A 47 22.25 23.32 39.84
C VAL A 47 22.66 22.39 38.71
N ASP A 48 23.51 21.41 39.05
CA ASP A 48 23.93 20.37 38.11
C ASP A 48 22.71 19.50 37.79
N ILE A 49 21.99 19.92 36.74
CA ILE A 49 20.75 19.27 36.33
C ILE A 49 21.14 18.06 35.51
N GLN A 50 21.27 16.92 36.17
CA GLN A 50 21.50 15.65 35.50
C GLN A 50 20.27 15.31 34.65
N LEU A 51 20.45 15.30 33.32
CA LEU A 51 19.45 14.86 32.40
C LEU A 51 19.15 13.36 32.61
N PRO A 52 17.87 12.95 32.57
CA PRO A 52 17.53 11.54 32.64
C PRO A 52 18.19 10.74 31.48
N GLU A 53 18.86 9.64 31.84
CA GLU A 53 19.46 8.76 30.85
C GLU A 53 18.37 8.04 30.02
N LEU A 54 18.46 8.18 28.71
CA LEU A 54 17.55 7.50 27.79
C LEU A 54 17.89 6.01 27.70
N PRO A 55 16.91 5.11 27.75
CA PRO A 55 17.15 3.68 27.64
C PRO A 55 17.70 3.33 26.26
N GLN A 56 18.62 2.38 26.19
CA GLN A 56 19.10 1.82 24.92
C GLN A 56 18.11 0.74 24.46
N LEU A 57 17.24 1.10 23.53
CA LEU A 57 16.25 0.20 22.95
C LEU A 57 16.49 0.02 21.46
N PRO A 58 16.16 -1.15 20.88
CA PRO A 58 16.21 -1.35 19.46
C PRO A 58 15.26 -0.36 18.77
N ARG A 59 15.66 0.12 17.59
CA ARG A 59 14.80 1.01 16.80
C ARG A 59 13.57 0.26 16.30
N TRP A 60 12.44 0.95 16.34
CA TRP A 60 11.24 0.42 15.67
C TRP A 60 11.51 0.26 14.17
N SER A 61 11.00 -0.81 13.61
CA SER A 61 10.94 -0.96 12.15
C SER A 61 10.10 0.17 11.54
N SER A 62 10.30 0.45 10.26
CA SER A 62 9.51 1.48 9.56
C SER A 62 8.02 1.20 9.68
N ILE A 63 7.60 -0.05 9.52
CA ILE A 63 6.20 -0.45 9.60
C ILE A 63 5.63 -0.31 11.02
N GLU A 64 6.39 -0.63 12.07
CA GLU A 64 5.96 -0.39 13.46
C GLU A 64 5.73 1.10 13.75
N ARG A 65 6.62 1.94 13.25
CA ARG A 65 6.51 3.39 13.39
C ARG A 65 5.26 3.91 12.70
N LEU A 66 5.01 3.48 11.46
CA LEU A 66 3.84 3.87 10.67
C LEU A 66 2.54 3.37 11.30
N ASN A 67 2.51 2.14 11.79
CA ASN A 67 1.35 1.60 12.50
C ASN A 67 1.04 2.36 13.79
N LYS A 68 2.07 2.79 14.54
CA LYS A 68 1.88 3.63 15.73
C LYS A 68 1.36 5.03 15.37
N GLU A 69 1.82 5.61 14.25
CA GLU A 69 1.28 6.88 13.73
C GLU A 69 -0.20 6.73 13.37
N LYS A 70 -0.56 5.70 12.59
CA LYS A 70 -1.95 5.42 12.20
C LYS A 70 -2.84 5.17 13.42
N ASN A 71 -2.37 4.42 14.42
CA ASN A 71 -3.14 4.13 15.62
C ASN A 71 -3.44 5.38 16.48
N LEU A 72 -2.56 6.38 16.44
CA LEU A 72 -2.70 7.61 17.23
C LEU A 72 -3.54 8.68 16.49
N ILE A 73 -3.38 8.78 15.18
CA ILE A 73 -3.89 9.92 14.38
C ILE A 73 -4.97 9.45 13.41
N GLY A 74 -5.05 8.15 13.13
CA GLY A 74 -5.98 7.56 12.17
C GLY A 74 -5.43 7.46 10.75
N ILE A 75 -4.32 8.13 10.43
CA ILE A 75 -3.68 8.14 9.10
C ILE A 75 -2.17 7.94 9.23
N PHE A 76 -1.54 7.56 8.12
CA PHE A 76 -0.07 7.56 7.99
C PHE A 76 0.40 8.97 7.65
N LEU A 77 1.31 9.54 8.45
CA LEU A 77 1.84 10.88 8.25
C LEU A 77 3.20 10.92 7.57
N SER A 78 4.08 10.01 7.95
CA SER A 78 5.49 10.08 7.51
C SER A 78 5.72 9.45 6.15
N ALA A 79 5.02 8.37 5.84
CA ALA A 79 5.08 7.63 4.58
C ALA A 79 3.94 6.60 4.58
N HIS A 80 3.54 6.11 3.41
CA HIS A 80 2.61 4.98 3.34
C HIS A 80 3.39 3.65 3.40
N PRO A 81 2.88 2.60 4.07
CA PRO A 81 3.56 1.29 4.11
C PRO A 81 3.83 0.69 2.73
N LEU A 82 3.00 1.04 1.74
CA LEU A 82 3.10 0.54 0.37
C LEU A 82 3.98 1.37 -0.56
N ASP A 83 4.61 2.47 -0.09
CA ASP A 83 5.42 3.33 -0.97
C ASP A 83 6.60 2.58 -1.60
N GLU A 84 7.14 1.57 -0.91
CA GLU A 84 8.17 0.68 -1.44
C GLU A 84 7.67 -0.22 -2.60
N TRP A 85 6.34 -0.42 -2.67
CA TRP A 85 5.64 -1.30 -3.61
C TRP A 85 4.66 -0.54 -4.51
N GLU A 86 4.87 0.75 -4.70
CA GLU A 86 3.92 1.61 -5.38
C GLU A 86 3.68 1.17 -6.83
N PHE A 87 4.73 0.79 -7.55
CA PHE A 87 4.64 0.26 -8.91
C PHE A 87 3.76 -1.00 -8.98
N GLU A 88 4.02 -1.97 -8.09
CA GLU A 88 3.27 -3.22 -8.08
C GLU A 88 1.80 -3.00 -7.76
N VAL A 89 1.50 -2.11 -6.81
CA VAL A 89 0.12 -1.86 -6.39
C VAL A 89 -0.65 -1.00 -7.39
N ARG A 90 -0.03 0.03 -7.98
CA ARG A 90 -0.72 0.95 -8.88
C ARG A 90 -0.79 0.48 -10.32
N ASP A 91 0.30 -0.12 -10.82
CA ASP A 91 0.45 -0.42 -12.24
C ASP A 91 0.33 -1.91 -12.57
N VAL A 92 0.70 -2.82 -11.66
CA VAL A 92 0.63 -4.27 -11.92
C VAL A 92 -0.67 -4.88 -11.43
N CYS A 93 -1.27 -4.35 -10.36
CA CYS A 93 -2.61 -4.71 -9.94
C CYS A 93 -3.64 -4.23 -10.97
N THR A 94 -4.65 -5.05 -11.20
CA THR A 94 -5.71 -4.79 -12.21
C THR A 94 -7.03 -4.37 -11.56
N ILE A 95 -7.10 -4.44 -10.24
CA ILE A 95 -8.28 -4.08 -9.46
C ILE A 95 -7.84 -3.62 -8.05
N THR A 96 -8.53 -2.66 -7.51
CA THR A 96 -8.28 -2.10 -6.18
C THR A 96 -9.11 -2.79 -5.09
N THR A 97 -8.69 -2.64 -3.83
CA THR A 97 -9.46 -3.13 -2.68
C THR A 97 -10.82 -2.45 -2.56
N GLN A 98 -10.93 -1.18 -2.97
CA GLN A 98 -12.19 -0.45 -3.00
C GLN A 98 -13.16 -1.06 -4.02
N GLU A 99 -12.71 -1.39 -5.22
CA GLU A 99 -13.54 -2.04 -6.25
C GLU A 99 -13.97 -3.44 -5.83
N LEU A 100 -13.11 -4.21 -5.15
CA LEU A 100 -13.47 -5.50 -4.57
C LEU A 100 -14.52 -5.37 -3.46
N SER A 101 -14.46 -4.32 -2.66
CA SER A 101 -15.47 -4.02 -1.64
C SER A 101 -16.80 -3.63 -2.26
N LEU A 102 -16.79 -2.87 -3.37
CA LEU A 102 -17.99 -2.60 -4.16
C LEU A 102 -18.59 -3.88 -4.73
N PHE A 103 -17.76 -4.76 -5.31
CA PHE A 103 -18.19 -6.07 -5.80
C PHE A 103 -18.88 -6.90 -4.71
N ASP A 104 -18.36 -6.91 -3.50
CA ASP A 104 -18.97 -7.63 -2.36
C ASP A 104 -20.39 -7.12 -2.06
N GLY A 105 -20.67 -5.85 -2.28
CA GLY A 105 -21.99 -5.25 -2.15
C GLY A 105 -23.01 -5.80 -3.13
N PHE A 106 -22.63 -6.07 -4.37
CA PHE A 106 -23.57 -6.52 -5.43
C PHE A 106 -23.29 -7.93 -5.97
N ARG A 107 -22.41 -8.72 -5.39
CA ARG A 107 -22.12 -10.11 -5.84
C ARG A 107 -23.30 -11.05 -5.73
N LYS A 108 -24.27 -10.76 -4.86
CA LYS A 108 -25.52 -11.50 -4.76
C LYS A 108 -26.55 -10.91 -5.71
N LYS A 109 -27.31 -11.77 -6.36
CA LYS A 109 -28.32 -11.37 -7.35
C LYS A 109 -29.39 -10.39 -6.78
N GLU A 110 -29.68 -10.48 -5.49
CA GLU A 110 -30.66 -9.64 -4.82
C GLU A 110 -30.23 -8.18 -4.66
N ASN A 111 -28.92 -7.88 -4.77
CA ASN A 111 -28.33 -6.58 -4.43
C ASN A 111 -27.83 -5.80 -5.65
N ARG A 112 -28.38 -6.04 -6.85
CA ARG A 112 -27.86 -5.48 -8.12
C ARG A 112 -28.62 -4.25 -8.62
N ALA A 113 -29.04 -3.39 -7.75
CA ALA A 113 -29.49 -2.06 -8.15
C ALA A 113 -28.30 -1.23 -8.67
N PRO A 114 -28.51 -0.34 -9.65
CA PRO A 114 -27.45 0.59 -10.08
C PRO A 114 -26.89 1.38 -8.91
N ILE A 115 -25.57 1.51 -8.85
CA ILE A 115 -24.86 2.19 -7.78
C ILE A 115 -24.39 3.54 -8.27
N THR A 116 -24.66 4.61 -7.53
CA THR A 116 -24.11 5.93 -7.81
C THR A 116 -22.77 6.05 -7.10
N ILE A 117 -21.69 6.17 -7.85
CA ILE A 117 -20.36 6.44 -7.31
C ILE A 117 -20.11 7.94 -7.45
N THR A 118 -19.86 8.61 -6.33
CA THR A 118 -19.45 10.01 -6.33
C THR A 118 -17.94 10.06 -6.13
N THR A 119 -17.21 10.42 -7.16
CA THR A 119 -15.77 10.68 -7.06
C THR A 119 -15.60 12.10 -6.54
N LYS A 120 -14.95 12.23 -5.39
CA LYS A 120 -14.53 13.54 -4.91
C LYS A 120 -13.20 13.84 -5.59
N GLU A 121 -13.19 14.72 -6.53
CA GLU A 121 -11.97 15.38 -6.99
C GLU A 121 -12.03 16.86 -6.64
N THR A 122 -10.95 17.25 -6.04
CA THR A 122 -10.04 18.40 -6.17
C THR A 122 -10.27 19.64 -5.32
N GLU A 123 -9.14 20.16 -4.94
CA GLU A 123 -8.87 21.28 -4.05
C GLU A 123 -9.40 22.67 -4.53
N GLU A 124 -9.98 22.79 -5.71
CA GLU A 124 -10.55 24.05 -6.21
C GLU A 124 -11.79 23.80 -7.07
N GLY A 125 -12.97 23.79 -6.45
CA GLY A 125 -14.22 24.02 -7.18
C GLY A 125 -15.12 22.80 -7.38
N GLU A 126 -16.32 22.99 -6.94
CA GLU A 126 -17.50 22.16 -6.94
C GLU A 126 -17.86 21.53 -8.31
N GLU A 127 -17.32 20.38 -8.66
CA GLU A 127 -17.98 19.48 -9.59
C GLU A 127 -17.87 18.06 -9.04
N GLN A 128 -18.97 17.57 -8.46
CA GLN A 128 -19.13 16.17 -8.10
C GLN A 128 -19.45 15.38 -9.36
N GLU A 129 -18.50 14.68 -9.92
CA GLU A 129 -18.78 13.75 -11.00
C GLU A 129 -19.44 12.49 -10.43
N THR A 130 -20.73 12.32 -10.71
CA THR A 130 -21.49 11.15 -10.32
C THR A 130 -21.56 10.18 -11.47
N THR A 131 -20.88 9.06 -11.37
CA THR A 131 -20.94 7.98 -12.35
C THR A 131 -21.90 6.89 -11.85
N GLN A 132 -22.83 6.45 -12.72
CA GLN A 132 -23.68 5.31 -12.43
C GLN A 132 -22.98 4.03 -12.85
N LEU A 133 -22.73 3.14 -11.87
CA LEU A 133 -22.20 1.80 -12.11
C LEU A 133 -23.38 0.81 -12.27
N ASP A 134 -23.44 0.13 -13.44
CA ASP A 134 -24.29 -1.05 -13.60
C ASP A 134 -23.56 -2.31 -13.12
N PRO A 135 -23.99 -2.94 -12.00
CA PRO A 135 -23.35 -4.14 -11.48
C PRO A 135 -23.29 -5.32 -12.45
N ASN A 136 -24.27 -5.45 -13.36
CA ASN A 136 -24.29 -6.56 -14.32
C ASN A 136 -23.26 -6.34 -15.43
N GLN A 137 -23.10 -5.10 -15.88
CA GLN A 137 -22.07 -4.74 -16.85
C GLN A 137 -20.68 -4.93 -16.23
N TRP A 138 -20.47 -4.44 -15.01
CA TRP A 138 -19.21 -4.59 -14.30
C TRP A 138 -18.81 -6.06 -14.15
N ILE A 139 -19.75 -6.93 -13.74
CA ILE A 139 -19.50 -8.38 -13.63
C ILE A 139 -19.12 -8.96 -14.98
N LYS A 140 -19.82 -8.60 -16.06
CA LYS A 140 -19.54 -9.08 -17.42
C LYS A 140 -18.12 -8.73 -17.88
N GLU A 141 -17.62 -7.58 -17.47
CA GLU A 141 -16.28 -7.12 -17.80
C GLU A 141 -15.18 -7.86 -17.02
N HIS A 142 -15.49 -8.33 -15.81
CA HIS A 142 -14.53 -8.93 -14.89
C HIS A 142 -14.69 -10.45 -14.71
N GLU A 143 -15.83 -11.05 -15.13
CA GLU A 143 -16.09 -12.47 -14.97
C GLU A 143 -15.06 -13.32 -15.74
N ASN A 144 -14.50 -14.33 -15.05
CA ASN A 144 -13.52 -15.28 -15.60
C ASN A 144 -12.22 -14.65 -16.12
N ARG A 145 -11.93 -13.39 -15.76
CA ARG A 145 -10.64 -12.75 -16.05
C ARG A 145 -9.75 -12.82 -14.81
N PRO A 146 -8.43 -13.05 -14.96
CA PRO A 146 -7.50 -12.94 -13.83
C PRO A 146 -7.50 -11.52 -13.28
N LEU A 147 -7.92 -11.37 -12.04
CA LEU A 147 -7.86 -10.11 -11.30
C LEU A 147 -6.67 -10.16 -10.37
N ARG A 148 -5.84 -9.13 -10.43
CA ARG A 148 -4.66 -8.99 -9.62
C ARG A 148 -4.84 -7.82 -8.68
N PHE A 149 -4.60 -8.06 -7.40
CA PHE A 149 -4.68 -7.05 -6.37
C PHE A 149 -3.63 -7.34 -5.31
N GLY A 150 -3.16 -6.32 -4.64
CA GLY A 150 -2.07 -6.47 -3.69
C GLY A 150 -2.08 -5.36 -2.65
N GLY A 151 -1.36 -5.59 -1.58
CA GLY A 151 -1.29 -4.66 -0.47
C GLY A 151 -0.66 -5.29 0.76
N ILE A 152 -0.95 -4.71 1.91
CA ILE A 152 -0.52 -5.20 3.22
C ILE A 152 -1.66 -5.95 3.92
N ILE A 153 -1.37 -7.09 4.53
CA ILE A 153 -2.32 -7.78 5.41
C ILE A 153 -2.35 -7.05 6.75
N VAL A 154 -3.46 -6.40 7.04
CA VAL A 154 -3.65 -5.67 8.32
C VAL A 154 -4.28 -6.54 9.39
N GLU A 155 -5.10 -7.53 9.00
CA GLU A 155 -5.70 -8.50 9.91
C GLU A 155 -5.58 -9.91 9.36
N SER A 156 -5.29 -10.86 10.24
CA SER A 156 -5.18 -12.29 9.93
C SER A 156 -5.76 -13.08 11.10
N GLU A 157 -6.91 -13.69 10.86
CA GLU A 157 -7.63 -14.47 11.88
C GLU A 157 -7.81 -15.91 11.43
N GLU A 158 -7.38 -16.84 12.25
CA GLU A 158 -7.68 -18.26 12.08
C GLU A 158 -9.05 -18.58 12.71
N ARG A 159 -9.89 -19.24 11.95
CA ARG A 159 -11.27 -19.57 12.34
C ARG A 159 -11.59 -21.04 12.01
N ARG A 160 -12.76 -21.47 12.43
CA ARG A 160 -13.38 -22.73 12.00
C ARG A 160 -14.70 -22.43 11.29
N ASP A 161 -14.95 -23.16 10.21
CA ASP A 161 -16.23 -23.09 9.50
C ASP A 161 -17.35 -23.76 10.32
N MET A 162 -18.58 -23.72 9.81
CA MET A 162 -19.74 -24.34 10.47
C MET A 162 -19.63 -25.87 10.62
N LYS A 163 -18.73 -26.50 9.86
CA LYS A 163 -18.45 -27.94 9.91
C LYS A 163 -17.25 -28.28 10.80
N GLY A 164 -16.61 -27.26 11.39
CA GLY A 164 -15.42 -27.41 12.21
C GLY A 164 -14.10 -27.44 11.46
N ASN A 165 -14.08 -27.31 10.12
CA ASN A 165 -12.86 -27.26 9.33
C ASN A 165 -12.11 -25.94 9.54
N PRO A 166 -10.77 -25.97 9.49
CA PRO A 166 -9.99 -24.74 9.62
C PRO A 166 -10.18 -23.85 8.40
N CYS A 167 -10.32 -22.54 8.65
CA CYS A 167 -10.41 -21.50 7.65
C CYS A 167 -9.74 -20.23 8.16
N GLY A 168 -9.50 -19.27 7.28
CA GLY A 168 -8.90 -17.99 7.64
C GLY A 168 -9.70 -16.82 7.10
N ARG A 169 -9.73 -15.72 7.86
CA ARG A 169 -10.24 -14.44 7.45
C ARG A 169 -9.10 -13.43 7.45
N TYR A 170 -8.97 -12.70 6.35
CA TYR A 170 -7.85 -11.79 6.09
C TYR A 170 -8.38 -10.44 5.60
N THR A 171 -7.81 -9.37 6.12
CA THR A 171 -8.08 -8.02 5.64
C THR A 171 -6.81 -7.49 4.96
N LEU A 172 -6.93 -7.19 3.67
CA LEU A 172 -5.91 -6.58 2.83
C LEU A 172 -6.19 -5.08 2.71
N GLU A 173 -5.17 -4.26 2.82
CA GLU A 173 -5.24 -2.81 2.64
C GLU A 173 -4.31 -2.39 1.51
N ASP A 174 -4.82 -1.54 0.58
CA ASP A 174 -4.04 -0.84 -0.44
C ASP A 174 -4.23 0.68 -0.30
N TYR A 175 -3.82 1.47 -1.32
CA TYR A 175 -4.00 2.94 -1.29
C TYR A 175 -5.46 3.38 -1.34
N SER A 176 -6.36 2.54 -1.87
CA SER A 176 -7.76 2.88 -2.08
C SER A 176 -8.66 2.54 -0.89
N GLY A 177 -8.24 1.61 -0.04
CA GLY A 177 -9.02 1.16 1.10
C GLY A 177 -8.65 -0.23 1.60
N SER A 178 -9.64 -0.97 2.09
CA SER A 178 -9.45 -2.32 2.59
C SER A 178 -10.49 -3.29 2.06
N TYR A 179 -10.08 -4.54 1.87
CA TYR A 179 -10.95 -5.63 1.46
C TYR A 179 -10.74 -6.86 2.35
N THR A 180 -11.84 -7.43 2.84
CA THR A 180 -11.80 -8.62 3.68
C THR A 180 -12.27 -9.84 2.91
N PHE A 181 -11.45 -10.89 2.87
CA PHE A 181 -11.76 -12.16 2.23
C PHE A 181 -11.51 -13.35 3.15
N SER A 182 -12.05 -14.50 2.79
CA SER A 182 -11.86 -15.72 3.56
C SER A 182 -11.35 -16.85 2.68
N LEU A 183 -10.47 -17.67 3.23
CA LEU A 183 -9.98 -18.87 2.59
C LEU A 183 -10.48 -20.11 3.32
N TYR A 184 -10.84 -21.12 2.55
CA TYR A 184 -11.37 -22.40 3.04
C TYR A 184 -10.61 -23.57 2.40
N ASP A 185 -10.71 -24.74 3.02
CA ASP A 185 -10.21 -26.00 2.47
C ASP A 185 -8.75 -25.93 1.99
N GLU A 186 -8.48 -26.41 0.79
CA GLU A 186 -7.13 -26.46 0.19
C GLU A 186 -6.49 -25.07 0.04
N ALA A 187 -7.27 -24.04 -0.32
CA ALA A 187 -6.76 -22.67 -0.46
C ALA A 187 -6.27 -22.15 0.89
N TYR A 188 -6.97 -22.42 1.98
CA TYR A 188 -6.52 -22.05 3.31
C TYR A 188 -5.20 -22.76 3.67
N ILE A 189 -5.13 -24.08 3.49
CA ILE A 189 -3.92 -24.86 3.81
C ILE A 189 -2.71 -24.32 3.03
N LYS A 190 -2.91 -24.01 1.75
CA LYS A 190 -1.84 -23.55 0.85
C LYS A 190 -1.36 -22.14 1.17
N TYR A 191 -2.27 -21.20 1.45
CA TYR A 191 -1.94 -19.77 1.46
C TYR A 191 -1.93 -19.12 2.85
N ALA A 192 -2.51 -19.74 3.89
CA ALA A 192 -2.48 -19.19 5.24
C ALA A 192 -1.07 -18.86 5.78
N PRO A 193 -0.01 -19.63 5.47
CA PRO A 193 1.34 -19.28 5.90
C PRO A 193 1.86 -17.96 5.33
N LEU A 194 1.37 -17.53 4.15
CA LEU A 194 1.76 -16.27 3.49
C LEU A 194 0.94 -15.07 3.97
N LEU A 195 -0.28 -15.31 4.47
CA LEU A 195 -1.24 -14.28 4.84
C LEU A 195 -1.14 -13.92 6.33
N LYS A 196 0.04 -13.53 6.77
CA LYS A 196 0.28 -13.08 8.15
C LYS A 196 0.20 -11.56 8.24
N GLN A 197 -0.17 -11.05 9.41
CA GLN A 197 -0.24 -9.61 9.66
C GLN A 197 1.09 -8.91 9.33
N ASN A 198 1.02 -7.75 8.72
CA ASN A 198 2.13 -6.93 8.24
C ASN A 198 2.96 -7.57 7.11
N VAL A 199 2.43 -8.55 6.41
CA VAL A 199 3.05 -9.12 5.21
C VAL A 199 2.46 -8.47 3.96
N TYR A 200 3.31 -8.12 3.02
CA TYR A 200 2.93 -7.59 1.71
C TYR A 200 2.71 -8.74 0.73
N VAL A 201 1.50 -8.79 0.16
CA VAL A 201 1.09 -9.88 -0.72
C VAL A 201 0.53 -9.38 -2.04
N PHE A 202 0.73 -10.19 -3.06
CA PHE A 202 0.17 -10.03 -4.40
C PHE A 202 -0.74 -11.23 -4.66
N ILE A 203 -2.00 -10.96 -4.96
CA ILE A 203 -3.04 -11.99 -5.02
C ILE A 203 -3.65 -11.99 -6.42
N THR A 204 -3.82 -13.18 -6.98
CA THR A 204 -4.60 -13.39 -8.20
C THR A 204 -5.88 -14.11 -7.85
N GLY A 205 -6.99 -13.60 -8.34
CA GLY A 205 -8.31 -14.17 -8.15
C GLY A 205 -9.13 -14.14 -9.43
N LEU A 206 -10.27 -14.81 -9.40
CA LEU A 206 -11.24 -14.87 -10.49
C LEU A 206 -12.63 -14.59 -9.92
N ILE A 207 -13.36 -13.68 -10.54
CA ILE A 207 -14.78 -13.54 -10.28
C ILE A 207 -15.51 -14.60 -11.11
N GLN A 208 -16.20 -15.49 -10.42
CA GLN A 208 -16.92 -16.58 -11.04
C GLN A 208 -18.28 -16.81 -10.38
N GLN A 209 -19.19 -17.46 -11.08
CA GLN A 209 -20.48 -17.81 -10.52
C GLN A 209 -20.32 -18.72 -9.29
N PHE A 210 -21.13 -18.49 -8.28
CA PHE A 210 -21.08 -19.31 -7.05
C PHE A 210 -21.35 -20.78 -7.38
N GLY A 211 -20.42 -21.64 -6.99
CA GLY A 211 -20.44 -23.09 -7.25
C GLY A 211 -19.75 -23.51 -8.55
N ALA A 212 -19.17 -22.59 -9.32
CA ALA A 212 -18.37 -22.95 -10.51
C ALA A 212 -17.30 -24.00 -10.12
N GLY A 213 -17.11 -24.98 -11.01
CA GLY A 213 -16.21 -26.11 -10.76
C GLY A 213 -16.78 -27.25 -9.88
N LYS A 214 -17.97 -27.10 -9.30
CA LYS A 214 -18.65 -28.18 -8.55
C LYS A 214 -19.46 -29.06 -9.48
N LYS A 215 -19.60 -30.37 -9.17
CA LYS A 215 -20.37 -31.34 -9.99
C LYS A 215 -21.84 -30.96 -10.17
N TRP A 216 -22.41 -30.22 -9.25
CA TRP A 216 -23.81 -29.75 -9.30
C TRP A 216 -23.98 -28.39 -9.96
N PHE A 217 -22.89 -27.79 -10.43
CA PHE A 217 -22.93 -26.44 -10.99
C PHE A 217 -23.71 -26.42 -12.32
N ASN A 218 -24.64 -25.47 -12.42
CA ASN A 218 -25.36 -25.16 -13.64
C ASN A 218 -25.23 -23.65 -13.90
N PRO A 219 -24.57 -23.24 -14.98
CA PRO A 219 -24.41 -21.81 -15.32
C PRO A 219 -25.77 -21.13 -15.47
N LYS A 220 -25.86 -19.92 -14.95
CA LYS A 220 -27.06 -19.08 -15.03
C LYS A 220 -26.76 -17.78 -15.77
N PRO A 221 -27.77 -17.11 -16.36
CA PRO A 221 -27.62 -15.75 -16.84
C PRO A 221 -27.11 -14.82 -15.72
N ILE A 222 -26.34 -13.78 -16.10
CA ILE A 222 -25.70 -12.87 -15.15
C ILE A 222 -26.67 -12.33 -14.11
N HIS A 223 -27.85 -11.90 -14.50
CA HIS A 223 -28.88 -11.31 -13.64
C HIS A 223 -29.51 -12.31 -12.64
N GLU A 224 -29.35 -13.62 -12.86
CA GLU A 224 -29.86 -14.68 -11.98
C GLU A 224 -28.78 -15.36 -11.14
N ALA A 225 -27.51 -15.13 -11.46
CA ALA A 225 -26.39 -15.79 -10.81
C ALA A 225 -25.88 -14.96 -9.63
N SER A 226 -25.47 -15.60 -8.54
CA SER A 226 -24.60 -15.00 -7.52
C SER A 226 -23.14 -15.30 -7.84
N TYR A 227 -22.25 -14.41 -7.47
CA TYR A 227 -20.82 -14.50 -7.80
C TYR A 227 -19.96 -14.57 -6.55
N THR A 228 -18.74 -15.03 -6.73
CA THR A 228 -17.72 -15.09 -5.69
C THR A 228 -16.35 -14.79 -6.27
N LEU A 229 -15.48 -14.17 -5.47
CA LEU A 229 -14.07 -14.08 -5.77
C LEU A 229 -13.40 -15.36 -5.32
N ALA A 230 -12.85 -16.13 -6.25
CA ALA A 230 -12.06 -17.32 -5.99
C ALA A 230 -10.58 -16.95 -6.07
N ILE A 231 -9.86 -17.07 -4.96
CA ILE A 231 -8.41 -16.85 -4.91
C ILE A 231 -7.71 -18.04 -5.56
N SER A 232 -6.95 -17.78 -6.62
CA SER A 232 -6.22 -18.79 -7.39
C SER A 232 -4.74 -18.86 -7.02
N GLN A 233 -4.14 -17.71 -6.67
CA GLN A 233 -2.72 -17.61 -6.31
C GLN A 233 -2.50 -16.51 -5.27
N VAL A 234 -1.56 -16.75 -4.36
CA VAL A 234 -1.04 -15.76 -3.42
C VAL A 234 0.48 -15.83 -3.46
N ASP A 235 1.12 -14.71 -3.68
CA ASP A 235 2.58 -14.54 -3.70
C ASP A 235 2.99 -13.43 -2.75
N PHE A 236 4.26 -13.35 -2.38
CA PHE A 236 4.78 -12.14 -1.75
C PHE A 236 4.85 -10.99 -2.76
N MET A 237 4.65 -9.76 -2.32
CA MET A 237 4.71 -8.59 -3.20
C MET A 237 6.05 -8.48 -3.94
N ARG A 238 7.15 -8.82 -3.29
CA ARG A 238 8.49 -8.85 -3.92
C ARG A 238 8.59 -9.76 -5.16
N ASP A 239 7.67 -10.72 -5.30
CA ASP A 239 7.65 -11.68 -6.41
C ASP A 239 6.68 -11.24 -7.52
N ALA A 240 5.99 -10.10 -7.36
CA ALA A 240 5.03 -9.58 -8.35
C ALA A 240 5.68 -9.23 -9.69
N HIS A 241 6.98 -8.86 -9.67
CA HIS A 241 7.75 -8.58 -10.89
C HIS A 241 7.73 -9.74 -11.91
N LYS A 242 7.55 -11.00 -11.47
CA LYS A 242 7.45 -12.15 -12.38
C LYS A 242 6.25 -12.09 -13.33
N TYR A 243 5.24 -11.29 -12.98
CA TYR A 243 4.07 -11.07 -13.83
C TYR A 243 4.27 -9.98 -14.87
N VAL A 244 5.31 -9.15 -14.76
CA VAL A 244 5.63 -8.08 -15.69
C VAL A 244 6.77 -8.54 -16.60
N GLN A 245 6.48 -8.71 -17.90
CA GLN A 245 7.48 -9.13 -18.89
C GLN A 245 8.23 -7.95 -19.50
N GLN A 246 7.52 -6.86 -19.72
CA GLN A 246 8.03 -5.70 -20.42
C GLN A 246 7.42 -4.42 -19.86
N ILE A 247 8.25 -3.41 -19.77
CA ILE A 247 7.86 -2.03 -19.46
C ILE A 247 8.15 -1.21 -20.71
N THR A 248 7.19 -0.40 -21.13
CA THR A 248 7.35 0.52 -22.25
C THR A 248 7.17 1.94 -21.73
N LEU A 249 8.14 2.79 -21.97
CA LEU A 249 8.07 4.23 -21.70
C LEU A 249 7.79 4.96 -23.00
N ASP A 250 6.70 5.68 -23.08
CA ASP A 250 6.33 6.52 -24.21
C ASP A 250 6.89 7.92 -23.98
N ILE A 251 7.85 8.33 -24.81
CA ILE A 251 8.55 9.59 -24.64
C ILE A 251 8.25 10.49 -25.84
N PRO A 252 7.56 11.60 -25.65
CA PRO A 252 7.40 12.62 -26.69
C PRO A 252 8.78 13.13 -27.14
N ILE A 253 8.99 13.29 -28.45
CA ILE A 253 10.31 13.68 -29.01
C ILE A 253 10.77 15.03 -28.46
N GLN A 254 9.85 15.93 -28.15
CA GLN A 254 10.14 17.24 -27.57
C GLN A 254 10.69 17.15 -26.13
N ASN A 255 10.45 16.05 -25.42
CA ASN A 255 10.90 15.87 -24.03
C ASN A 255 12.29 15.22 -23.97
N ILE A 256 12.87 14.83 -25.11
CA ILE A 256 14.17 14.21 -25.15
C ILE A 256 15.25 15.27 -24.95
N GLN A 257 15.89 15.19 -23.79
CA GLN A 257 17.06 16.00 -23.44
C GLN A 257 18.24 15.09 -23.12
N PRO A 258 19.50 15.53 -23.32
CA PRO A 258 20.68 14.73 -22.96
C PRO A 258 20.64 14.24 -21.50
N SER A 259 20.19 15.07 -20.57
CA SER A 259 20.06 14.70 -19.15
C SER A 259 19.09 13.54 -18.94
N LEU A 260 17.96 13.49 -19.63
CA LEU A 260 16.99 12.38 -19.55
C LEU A 260 17.65 11.06 -19.98
N ILE A 261 18.47 11.10 -21.04
CA ILE A 261 19.16 9.90 -21.56
C ILE A 261 20.23 9.45 -20.57
N ASP A 262 21.03 10.36 -20.06
CA ASP A 262 22.09 10.06 -19.09
C ASP A 262 21.50 9.47 -17.79
N ASP A 263 20.42 10.04 -17.27
CA ASP A 263 19.72 9.53 -16.09
C ASP A 263 19.15 8.13 -16.34
N LEU A 264 18.52 7.92 -17.50
CA LEU A 264 17.96 6.62 -17.87
C LEU A 264 19.04 5.54 -17.99
N VAL A 265 20.18 5.87 -18.59
CA VAL A 265 21.33 4.95 -18.69
C VAL A 265 21.85 4.59 -17.30
N ASN A 266 22.10 5.58 -16.45
CA ASN A 266 22.61 5.38 -15.09
C ASN A 266 21.65 4.51 -14.27
N LEU A 267 20.35 4.84 -14.29
CA LEU A 267 19.32 4.07 -13.58
C LEU A 267 19.21 2.63 -14.10
N SER A 268 19.33 2.43 -15.41
CA SER A 268 19.29 1.08 -16.01
C SER A 268 20.52 0.25 -15.62
N GLU A 269 21.69 0.88 -15.52
CA GLU A 269 22.92 0.21 -15.08
C GLU A 269 22.91 -0.16 -13.60
N GLU A 270 22.33 0.71 -12.75
CA GLU A 270 22.18 0.48 -11.31
C GLU A 270 21.10 -0.57 -10.98
N ASN A 271 20.08 -0.68 -11.84
CA ASN A 271 18.89 -1.51 -11.59
C ASN A 271 18.75 -2.64 -12.64
N LYS A 272 19.82 -3.39 -12.87
CA LYS A 272 19.78 -4.56 -13.77
C LYS A 272 18.82 -5.63 -13.27
N GLY A 273 18.05 -6.20 -14.20
CA GLY A 273 17.04 -7.23 -13.90
C GLY A 273 16.59 -7.98 -15.14
N ASP A 274 15.41 -8.59 -15.07
CA ASP A 274 14.89 -9.49 -16.11
C ASP A 274 13.73 -8.87 -16.92
N MET A 275 13.18 -7.72 -16.49
CA MET A 275 12.12 -7.05 -17.21
C MET A 275 12.69 -6.30 -18.43
N ARG A 276 12.09 -6.52 -19.60
CA ARG A 276 12.48 -5.78 -20.81
C ARG A 276 12.07 -4.33 -20.68
N LEU A 277 12.99 -3.41 -20.94
CA LEU A 277 12.71 -1.99 -21.05
C LEU A 277 12.66 -1.60 -22.53
N GLN A 278 11.53 -1.08 -22.93
CA GLN A 278 11.31 -0.57 -24.27
C GLN A 278 11.02 0.94 -24.19
N LEU A 279 11.70 1.70 -25.02
CA LEU A 279 11.48 3.14 -25.17
C LEU A 279 10.78 3.37 -26.50
N ARG A 280 9.64 4.03 -26.46
CA ARG A 280 8.86 4.37 -27.64
C ARG A 280 8.82 5.89 -27.78
N ILE A 281 9.62 6.40 -28.70
CA ILE A 281 9.73 7.83 -28.98
C ILE A 281 8.71 8.17 -30.07
N PHE A 282 7.84 9.13 -29.80
CA PHE A 282 6.82 9.51 -30.74
C PHE A 282 6.83 11.01 -31.04
N ASP A 283 6.51 11.33 -32.29
CA ASP A 283 6.32 12.71 -32.80
C ASP A 283 4.81 12.91 -33.05
N GLU A 284 4.19 13.65 -32.18
CA GLU A 284 2.72 13.92 -32.25
C GLU A 284 2.32 14.60 -33.55
N ILE A 285 3.19 15.46 -34.11
CA ILE A 285 2.92 16.24 -35.34
C ILE A 285 3.00 15.36 -36.56
N LYS A 286 4.02 14.49 -36.64
CA LYS A 286 4.29 13.65 -37.80
C LYS A 286 3.72 12.25 -37.68
N GLN A 287 3.13 11.90 -36.53
CA GLN A 287 2.63 10.53 -36.22
C GLN A 287 3.68 9.42 -36.44
N ASN A 288 4.95 9.74 -36.28
CA ASN A 288 6.05 8.80 -36.39
C ASN A 288 6.37 8.24 -34.99
N VAL A 289 6.60 6.93 -34.93
CA VAL A 289 7.01 6.24 -33.69
C VAL A 289 8.27 5.47 -33.97
N ILE A 290 9.28 5.64 -33.13
CA ILE A 290 10.52 4.87 -33.15
C ILE A 290 10.64 4.12 -31.84
N THR A 291 10.88 2.81 -31.90
CA THR A 291 10.96 1.95 -30.75
C THR A 291 12.38 1.43 -30.54
N PHE A 292 12.90 1.55 -29.33
CA PHE A 292 14.21 1.04 -28.93
C PHE A 292 14.05 0.05 -27.78
N ASN A 293 14.87 -0.99 -27.79
CA ASN A 293 14.99 -1.88 -26.64
C ASN A 293 16.25 -1.46 -25.84
N ALA A 294 16.06 -1.11 -24.60
CA ALA A 294 17.13 -0.84 -23.65
C ALA A 294 17.58 -2.12 -22.92
N ALA A 295 18.58 -1.99 -22.05
CA ALA A 295 19.01 -3.10 -21.20
C ALA A 295 17.86 -3.54 -20.28
N PRO A 296 17.73 -4.85 -19.96
CA PRO A 296 16.74 -5.33 -19.04
C PRO A 296 16.93 -4.72 -17.63
N ILE A 297 15.83 -4.37 -16.97
CA ILE A 297 15.84 -3.69 -15.69
C ILE A 297 15.06 -4.46 -14.63
N LYS A 298 15.28 -4.08 -13.37
CA LYS A 298 14.39 -4.36 -12.25
C LYS A 298 13.75 -3.04 -11.83
N MET A 299 12.42 -2.97 -11.86
CA MET A 299 11.71 -1.82 -11.31
C MET A 299 11.92 -1.80 -9.78
N ASN A 300 12.29 -0.65 -9.27
CA ASN A 300 12.36 -0.38 -7.84
C ASN A 300 11.81 1.03 -7.57
N GLN A 301 11.66 1.37 -6.29
CA GLN A 301 11.10 2.65 -5.87
C GLN A 301 11.84 3.85 -6.47
N ALA A 302 13.18 3.83 -6.54
CA ALA A 302 13.96 4.93 -7.09
C ALA A 302 13.70 5.14 -8.58
N PHE A 303 13.68 4.04 -9.36
CA PHE A 303 13.40 4.07 -10.79
C PHE A 303 11.95 4.53 -11.06
N TYR A 304 10.99 3.99 -10.32
CA TYR A 304 9.59 4.36 -10.46
C TYR A 304 9.34 5.83 -10.08
N HIS A 305 9.96 6.30 -9.00
CA HIS A 305 9.87 7.71 -8.60
C HIS A 305 10.49 8.65 -9.64
N TRP A 306 11.61 8.24 -10.25
CA TRP A 306 12.21 9.01 -11.35
C TRP A 306 11.26 9.10 -12.56
N ILE A 307 10.58 7.99 -12.94
CA ILE A 307 9.58 8.00 -14.02
C ILE A 307 8.48 9.04 -13.72
N LYS A 308 7.99 9.07 -12.50
CA LYS A 308 6.97 10.04 -12.07
C LYS A 308 7.48 11.49 -12.12
N MET A 309 8.70 11.74 -11.67
CA MET A 309 9.29 13.07 -11.71
C MET A 309 9.51 13.61 -13.13
N GLN A 310 9.65 12.71 -14.11
CA GLN A 310 9.74 13.06 -15.52
C GLN A 310 8.37 13.15 -16.21
N GLU A 311 7.27 13.01 -15.45
CA GLU A 311 5.89 12.96 -15.98
C GLU A 311 5.71 11.87 -17.06
N LEU A 312 6.40 10.73 -16.89
CA LEU A 312 6.35 9.59 -17.81
C LEU A 312 5.44 8.47 -17.28
N ASP A 313 4.81 8.64 -16.15
CA ASP A 313 3.93 7.65 -15.52
C ASP A 313 2.60 7.47 -16.27
N GLU A 314 2.05 8.53 -16.88
CA GLU A 314 0.84 8.44 -17.72
C GLU A 314 1.06 7.63 -19.00
N VAL A 315 2.30 7.50 -19.43
CA VAL A 315 2.72 6.79 -20.65
C VAL A 315 3.47 5.49 -20.34
N LEU A 316 3.46 5.08 -19.08
CA LEU A 316 4.02 3.81 -18.64
C LEU A 316 3.05 2.67 -18.99
N THR A 317 3.41 1.87 -19.98
CA THR A 317 2.67 0.66 -20.31
C THR A 317 3.47 -0.58 -19.94
N HIS A 318 2.79 -1.60 -19.47
CA HIS A 318 3.42 -2.86 -19.13
C HIS A 318 2.65 -4.05 -19.71
N THR A 319 3.39 -5.08 -20.09
CA THR A 319 2.81 -6.35 -20.55
C THR A 319 2.84 -7.33 -19.39
N VAL A 320 1.68 -7.75 -18.95
CA VAL A 320 1.50 -8.70 -17.85
C VAL A 320 1.17 -10.07 -18.43
N GLN A 321 1.76 -11.11 -17.85
CA GLN A 321 1.56 -12.51 -18.23
C GLN A 321 0.26 -13.09 -17.67
#